data_5339f224e99f9c73540e7e835c5cb97b
#
_entry.id   5339f224e99f9c73540e7e835c5cb97b
#
_cell.length_a   1.000
_cell.length_b   1.000
_cell.length_c   1.000
_cell.angle_alpha   90.00
_cell.angle_beta   90.00
_cell.angle_gamma   90.00
#
_symmetry.space_group_name_H-M   'P 1'
#
loop_
_entity.id
_entity.type
_entity.pdbx_description
1 polymer ?
#
loop_
_entity_poly.entity_id
_entity_poly.type
_entity_poly.pdbx_seq_one_letter_code
_entity_poly.pdbx_strand_id
1 'polypeptide(L)'
;MVMADIDVKEIAVLRAYCSKLNDFKVGTTAVGVLIDRQIRKIKSDLEDKRHEASNNMNYVKEQGDKVISRYDYALSQCDNARPYIGETDRDCKDKIREAEDLVVQISEKIRQLETELENAGQHTKNFCLQVLNMTENCQTKMNKTIASLETYKGVN
;
A
#
# COMPACT_ATOMS: atom_id res chain seq x y z
N MET A 1 -46.48 -8.64 35.63
CA MET A 1 -46.88 -7.53 34.74
C MET A 1 -45.79 -6.47 34.56
N VAL A 2 -45.16 -6.01 35.63
CA VAL A 2 -44.05 -5.06 35.53
C VAL A 2 -42.83 -5.63 34.79
N MET A 3 -42.56 -6.94 34.96
CA MET A 3 -41.46 -7.61 34.26
C MET A 3 -41.69 -7.74 32.74
N ALA A 4 -42.93 -7.95 32.28
CA ALA A 4 -43.23 -8.07 30.88
C ALA A 4 -42.99 -6.76 30.14
N ASP A 5 -43.27 -5.60 30.73
CA ASP A 5 -43.03 -4.30 30.16
C ASP A 5 -41.54 -3.95 30.11
N ILE A 6 -40.78 -4.37 31.12
CA ILE A 6 -39.31 -4.22 31.13
C ILE A 6 -38.68 -5.07 30.06
N ASP A 7 -39.14 -6.31 29.88
CA ASP A 7 -38.61 -7.24 28.87
C ASP A 7 -38.82 -6.70 27.44
N VAL A 8 -39.97 -6.10 27.15
CA VAL A 8 -40.25 -5.49 25.86
C VAL A 8 -39.29 -4.32 25.55
N LYS A 9 -39.04 -3.47 26.54
CA LYS A 9 -38.10 -2.35 26.42
C LYS A 9 -36.66 -2.83 26.23
N GLU A 10 -36.25 -3.87 26.99
CA GLU A 10 -34.94 -4.46 26.87
C GLU A 10 -34.71 -5.10 25.49
N ILE A 11 -35.70 -5.83 24.99
CA ILE A 11 -35.65 -6.42 23.63
C ILE A 11 -35.47 -5.31 22.58
N ALA A 12 -36.22 -4.22 22.66
CA ALA A 12 -36.13 -3.10 21.73
C ALA A 12 -34.75 -2.43 21.76
N VAL A 13 -34.19 -2.24 22.97
CA VAL A 13 -32.85 -1.70 23.16
C VAL A 13 -31.79 -2.62 22.59
N LEU A 14 -31.85 -3.92 22.81
CA LEU A 14 -30.91 -4.90 22.30
C LEU A 14 -30.97 -4.98 20.77
N ARG A 15 -32.16 -4.92 20.17
CA ARG A 15 -32.32 -4.88 18.71
C ARG A 15 -31.71 -3.61 18.12
N ALA A 16 -31.86 -2.47 18.78
CA ALA A 16 -31.26 -1.21 18.35
C ALA A 16 -29.72 -1.29 18.39
N TYR A 17 -29.14 -1.89 19.42
CA TYR A 17 -27.71 -2.12 19.50
C TYR A 17 -27.21 -3.09 18.42
N CYS A 18 -27.92 -4.16 18.15
CA CYS A 18 -27.59 -5.11 17.07
C CYS A 18 -27.57 -4.40 15.71
N SER A 19 -28.54 -3.50 15.46
CA SER A 19 -28.57 -2.69 14.24
C SER A 19 -27.35 -1.80 14.13
N LYS A 20 -26.97 -1.09 15.20
CA LYS A 20 -25.76 -0.26 15.24
C LYS A 20 -24.48 -1.05 15.03
N LEU A 21 -24.39 -2.25 15.61
CA LEU A 21 -23.24 -3.14 15.39
C LEU A 21 -23.17 -3.60 13.93
N ASN A 22 -24.30 -3.82 13.29
CA ASN A 22 -24.33 -4.14 11.86
C ASN A 22 -23.82 -2.99 11.01
N ASP A 23 -24.22 -1.76 11.28
CA ASP A 23 -23.71 -0.55 10.62
C ASP A 23 -22.20 -0.41 10.83
N PHE A 24 -21.73 -0.71 12.03
CA PHE A 24 -20.31 -0.69 12.37
C PHE A 24 -19.53 -1.76 11.56
N LYS A 25 -20.07 -2.96 11.38
CA LYS A 25 -19.47 -4.00 10.51
C LYS A 25 -19.34 -3.53 9.07
N VAL A 26 -20.39 -2.93 8.52
CA VAL A 26 -20.39 -2.38 7.16
C VAL A 26 -19.32 -1.29 7.02
N GLY A 27 -19.24 -0.37 7.98
CA GLY A 27 -18.23 0.68 8.01
C GLY A 27 -16.81 0.13 8.08
N THR A 28 -16.57 -0.84 8.93
CA THR A 28 -15.25 -1.49 9.08
C THR A 28 -14.83 -2.19 7.78
N THR A 29 -15.74 -2.89 7.13
CA THR A 29 -15.48 -3.53 5.83
C THR A 29 -15.15 -2.49 4.76
N ALA A 30 -15.88 -1.38 4.72
CA ALA A 30 -15.64 -0.30 3.77
C ALA A 30 -14.26 0.34 3.96
N VAL A 31 -13.84 0.56 5.20
CA VAL A 31 -12.49 1.07 5.53
C VAL A 31 -11.41 0.11 5.04
N GLY A 32 -11.57 -1.19 5.25
CA GLY A 32 -10.63 -2.21 4.77
C GLY A 32 -10.48 -2.19 3.25
N VAL A 33 -11.57 -2.07 2.52
CA VAL A 33 -11.56 -1.96 1.05
C VAL A 33 -10.87 -0.69 0.58
N LEU A 34 -11.11 0.45 1.24
CA LEU A 34 -10.46 1.72 0.90
C LEU A 34 -8.95 1.66 1.11
N ILE A 35 -8.51 1.08 2.20
CA ILE A 35 -7.07 0.91 2.51
C ILE A 35 -6.41 0.04 1.45
N ASP A 36 -7.00 -1.08 1.08
CA ASP A 36 -6.50 -1.94 0.00
C ASP A 36 -6.35 -1.19 -1.31
N ARG A 37 -7.35 -0.41 -1.67
CA ARG A 37 -7.35 0.38 -2.90
C ARG A 37 -6.23 1.42 -2.89
N GLN A 38 -6.04 2.12 -1.77
CA GLN A 38 -4.97 3.11 -1.63
C GLN A 38 -3.58 2.47 -1.71
N ILE A 39 -3.38 1.33 -1.07
CA ILE A 39 -2.12 0.59 -1.12
C ILE A 39 -1.80 0.17 -2.56
N ARG A 40 -2.76 -0.37 -3.30
CA ARG A 40 -2.57 -0.74 -4.70
C ARG A 40 -2.20 0.45 -5.57
N LYS A 41 -2.85 1.60 -5.34
CA LYS A 41 -2.55 2.83 -6.07
C LYS A 41 -1.13 3.30 -5.80
N ILE A 42 -0.70 3.33 -4.55
CA ILE A 42 0.66 3.73 -4.16
C ILE A 42 1.68 2.78 -4.78
N LYS A 43 1.45 1.47 -4.75
CA LYS A 43 2.33 0.48 -5.40
C LYS A 43 2.45 0.72 -6.90
N SER A 44 1.34 0.99 -7.57
CA SER A 44 1.33 1.31 -9.00
C SER A 44 2.12 2.58 -9.31
N ASP A 45 1.94 3.64 -8.52
CA ASP A 45 2.66 4.90 -8.68
C ASP A 45 4.17 4.72 -8.44
N LEU A 46 4.56 3.91 -7.46
CA LEU A 46 5.97 3.58 -7.20
C LEU A 46 6.59 2.80 -8.36
N GLU A 47 5.87 1.87 -8.93
CA GLU A 47 6.33 1.10 -10.10
C GLU A 47 6.51 2.00 -11.32
N ASP A 48 5.59 2.93 -11.56
CA ASP A 48 5.70 3.92 -12.64
C ASP A 48 6.94 4.79 -12.45
N LYS A 49 7.22 5.22 -11.23
CA LYS A 49 8.43 6.00 -10.91
C LYS A 49 9.70 5.20 -11.11
N ARG A 50 9.69 3.93 -10.79
CA ARG A 50 10.82 3.03 -11.05
C ARG A 50 11.09 2.89 -12.55
N HIS A 51 10.05 2.71 -13.35
CA HIS A 51 10.17 2.66 -14.81
C HIS A 51 10.68 3.97 -15.39
N GLU A 52 10.17 5.11 -14.92
CA GLU A 52 10.63 6.43 -15.34
C GLU A 52 12.13 6.61 -15.07
N ALA A 53 12.59 6.24 -13.86
CA ALA A 53 14.00 6.31 -13.50
C ALA A 53 14.87 5.42 -14.41
N SER A 54 14.42 4.20 -14.72
CA SER A 54 15.13 3.29 -15.62
C SER A 54 15.19 3.83 -17.05
N ASN A 55 14.11 4.41 -17.55
CA ASN A 55 14.07 5.01 -18.89
C ASN A 55 14.98 6.22 -18.99
N ASN A 56 15.00 7.08 -17.96
CA ASN A 56 15.90 8.23 -17.89
C ASN A 56 17.36 7.78 -17.86
N MET A 57 17.66 6.72 -17.13
CA MET A 57 19.00 6.13 -17.09
C MET A 57 19.43 5.61 -18.46
N ASN A 58 18.56 4.89 -19.16
CA ASN A 58 18.84 4.37 -20.50
C ASN A 58 19.11 5.52 -21.49
N TYR A 59 18.36 6.61 -21.39
CA TYR A 59 18.58 7.80 -22.20
C TYR A 59 19.96 8.43 -21.91
N VAL A 60 20.31 8.62 -20.65
CA VAL A 60 21.62 9.17 -20.24
C VAL A 60 22.76 8.30 -20.77
N LYS A 61 22.63 6.98 -20.64
CA LYS A 61 23.61 6.01 -21.13
C LYS A 61 23.79 6.11 -22.66
N GLU A 62 22.69 6.18 -23.38
CA GLU A 62 22.71 6.32 -24.86
C GLU A 62 23.40 7.63 -25.27
N GLN A 63 23.07 8.76 -24.63
CA GLN A 63 23.70 10.02 -24.90
C GLN A 63 25.20 10.01 -24.54
N GLY A 64 25.55 9.40 -23.41
CA GLY A 64 26.93 9.21 -22.99
C GLY A 64 27.73 8.40 -23.99
N ASP A 65 27.20 7.31 -24.51
CA ASP A 65 27.84 6.47 -25.52
C ASP A 65 28.08 7.25 -26.83
N LYS A 66 27.14 8.09 -27.23
CA LYS A 66 27.31 8.98 -28.41
C LYS A 66 28.45 9.97 -28.20
N VAL A 67 28.55 10.55 -27.02
CA VAL A 67 29.64 11.51 -26.68
C VAL A 67 30.99 10.80 -26.72
N ILE A 68 31.09 9.61 -26.11
CA ILE A 68 32.30 8.78 -26.09
C ILE A 68 32.73 8.45 -27.53
N SER A 69 31.81 8.04 -28.39
CA SER A 69 32.10 7.72 -29.79
C SER A 69 32.63 8.93 -30.56
N ARG A 70 32.08 10.11 -30.33
CA ARG A 70 32.56 11.37 -30.92
C ARG A 70 33.96 11.73 -30.44
N TYR A 71 34.25 11.54 -29.16
CA TYR A 71 35.58 11.78 -28.63
C TYR A 71 36.60 10.76 -29.12
N ASP A 72 36.25 9.49 -29.27
CA ASP A 72 37.11 8.47 -29.85
C ASP A 72 37.44 8.80 -31.30
N TYR A 73 36.47 9.29 -32.08
CA TYR A 73 36.69 9.76 -33.44
C TYR A 73 37.65 10.97 -33.46
N ALA A 74 37.44 11.95 -32.58
CA ALA A 74 38.33 13.12 -32.49
C ALA A 74 39.76 12.73 -32.10
N LEU A 75 39.92 11.73 -31.22
CA LEU A 75 41.23 11.15 -30.85
C LEU A 75 41.95 10.58 -32.08
N SER A 76 41.22 9.94 -32.99
CA SER A 76 41.79 9.39 -34.24
C SER A 76 42.26 10.47 -35.22
N GLN A 77 41.74 11.71 -35.07
CA GLN A 77 42.01 12.82 -35.95
C GLN A 77 43.04 13.81 -35.38
N CYS A 78 43.29 13.83 -34.06
CA CYS A 78 44.15 14.84 -33.45
C CYS A 78 44.86 14.30 -32.19
N ASP A 79 46.15 13.99 -32.31
CA ASP A 79 46.97 13.47 -31.21
C ASP A 79 47.15 14.47 -30.06
N ASN A 80 47.15 15.79 -30.33
CA ASN A 80 47.33 16.83 -29.35
C ASN A 80 46.11 16.95 -28.39
N ALA A 81 44.94 16.54 -28.83
CA ALA A 81 43.73 16.57 -28.06
C ALA A 81 43.57 15.31 -27.17
N ARG A 82 44.39 14.27 -27.39
CA ARG A 82 44.28 12.96 -26.72
C ARG A 82 44.18 13.03 -25.21
N PRO A 83 45.01 13.80 -24.43
CA PRO A 83 44.92 13.84 -22.99
C PRO A 83 43.58 14.40 -22.49
N TYR A 84 43.06 15.46 -23.11
CA TYR A 84 41.81 16.12 -22.72
C TYR A 84 40.60 15.27 -23.04
N ILE A 85 40.61 14.61 -24.21
CA ILE A 85 39.50 13.75 -24.63
C ILE A 85 39.43 12.50 -23.74
N GLY A 86 40.58 11.90 -23.39
CA GLY A 86 40.66 10.74 -22.50
C GLY A 86 40.15 11.05 -21.10
N GLU A 87 40.40 12.23 -20.58
CA GLU A 87 39.88 12.69 -19.29
C GLU A 87 38.35 12.86 -19.34
N THR A 88 37.83 13.52 -20.39
CA THR A 88 36.40 13.70 -20.57
C THR A 88 35.69 12.34 -20.75
N ASP A 89 36.28 11.40 -21.48
CA ASP A 89 35.76 10.04 -21.64
C ASP A 89 35.61 9.32 -20.28
N ARG A 90 36.63 9.41 -19.41
CA ARG A 90 36.58 8.87 -18.06
C ARG A 90 35.49 9.51 -17.21
N ASP A 91 35.39 10.84 -17.25
CA ASP A 91 34.37 11.57 -16.52
C ASP A 91 32.96 11.18 -16.96
N CYS A 92 32.73 11.02 -18.27
CA CYS A 92 31.46 10.54 -18.80
C CYS A 92 31.13 9.12 -18.31
N LYS A 93 32.10 8.20 -18.34
CA LYS A 93 31.93 6.84 -17.85
C LYS A 93 31.64 6.78 -16.37
N ASP A 94 32.31 7.60 -15.58
CA ASP A 94 32.11 7.71 -14.14
C ASP A 94 30.71 8.24 -13.81
N LYS A 95 30.25 9.26 -14.54
CA LYS A 95 28.89 9.80 -14.38
C LYS A 95 27.80 8.81 -14.75
N ILE A 96 28.02 8.02 -15.79
CA ILE A 96 27.11 6.94 -16.19
C ILE A 96 27.02 5.87 -15.07
N ARG A 97 28.15 5.47 -14.50
CA ARG A 97 28.16 4.54 -13.35
C ARG A 97 27.43 5.08 -12.15
N GLU A 98 27.70 6.34 -11.77
CA GLU A 98 27.00 6.99 -10.66
C GLU A 98 25.49 6.97 -10.88
N ALA A 99 25.02 7.26 -12.11
CA ALA A 99 23.61 7.25 -12.44
C ALA A 99 23.02 5.82 -12.39
N GLU A 100 23.75 4.81 -12.86
CA GLU A 100 23.35 3.40 -12.73
C GLU A 100 23.20 2.98 -11.28
N ASP A 101 24.16 3.35 -10.42
CA ASP A 101 24.12 3.06 -8.98
C ASP A 101 22.92 3.72 -8.31
N LEU A 102 22.61 4.97 -8.68
CA LEU A 102 21.44 5.68 -8.17
C LEU A 102 20.13 4.97 -8.54
N VAL A 103 20.01 4.46 -9.76
CA VAL A 103 18.83 3.71 -10.20
C VAL A 103 18.67 2.42 -9.40
N VAL A 104 19.77 1.71 -9.15
CA VAL A 104 19.77 0.51 -8.29
C VAL A 104 19.28 0.85 -6.88
N GLN A 105 19.82 1.92 -6.27
CA GLN A 105 19.43 2.36 -4.93
C GLN A 105 17.95 2.76 -4.88
N ILE A 106 17.45 3.48 -5.88
CA ILE A 106 16.05 3.86 -5.97
C ILE A 106 15.17 2.60 -6.07
N SER A 107 15.55 1.64 -6.90
CA SER A 107 14.81 0.38 -7.07
C SER A 107 14.74 -0.43 -5.78
N GLU A 108 15.84 -0.49 -5.01
CA GLU A 108 15.86 -1.17 -3.71
C GLU A 108 14.98 -0.49 -2.69
N LYS A 109 15.00 0.85 -2.61
CA LYS A 109 14.14 1.61 -1.72
C LYS A 109 12.66 1.46 -2.06
N ILE A 110 12.33 1.44 -3.35
CA ILE A 110 10.95 1.19 -3.80
C ILE A 110 10.49 -0.20 -3.36
N ARG A 111 11.31 -1.23 -3.49
CA ARG A 111 10.99 -2.60 -3.02
C ARG A 111 10.77 -2.64 -1.51
N GLN A 112 11.61 -1.95 -0.74
CA GLN A 112 11.43 -1.85 0.71
C GLN A 112 10.11 -1.18 1.07
N LEU A 113 9.78 -0.06 0.40
CA LEU A 113 8.51 0.63 0.61
C LEU A 113 7.31 -0.23 0.22
N GLU A 114 7.38 -0.97 -0.87
CA GLU A 114 6.33 -1.92 -1.27
C GLU A 114 6.11 -2.99 -0.21
N THR A 115 7.19 -3.54 0.35
CA THR A 115 7.12 -4.54 1.43
C THR A 115 6.51 -3.95 2.69
N GLU A 116 6.91 -2.74 3.09
CA GLU A 116 6.36 -2.05 4.26
C GLU A 116 4.87 -1.75 4.08
N LEU A 117 4.47 -1.30 2.89
CA LEU A 117 3.06 -1.06 2.56
C LEU A 117 2.25 -2.35 2.62
N GLU A 118 2.79 -3.44 2.11
CA GLU A 118 2.13 -4.74 2.14
C GLU A 118 1.94 -5.25 3.56
N ASN A 119 2.97 -5.11 4.40
CA ASN A 119 2.92 -5.48 5.81
C ASN A 119 1.91 -4.61 6.58
N ALA A 120 1.92 -3.30 6.35
CA ALA A 120 0.96 -2.38 6.96
C ALA A 120 -0.48 -2.70 6.53
N GLY A 121 -0.68 -3.01 5.24
CA GLY A 121 -1.98 -3.42 4.70
C GLY A 121 -2.47 -4.73 5.33
N GLN A 122 -1.60 -5.72 5.46
CA GLN A 122 -1.95 -7.00 6.09
C GLN A 122 -2.27 -6.81 7.58
N HIS A 123 -1.51 -5.99 8.27
CA HIS A 123 -1.77 -5.67 9.67
C HIS A 123 -3.14 -5.00 9.86
N THR A 124 -3.46 -4.05 9.01
CA THR A 124 -4.75 -3.36 9.03
C THR A 124 -5.90 -4.31 8.70
N LYS A 125 -5.73 -5.20 7.73
CA LYS A 125 -6.72 -6.24 7.41
C LYS A 125 -6.98 -7.16 8.61
N ASN A 126 -5.93 -7.60 9.27
CA ASN A 126 -6.04 -8.46 10.45
C ASN A 126 -6.79 -7.74 11.58
N PHE A 127 -6.49 -6.46 11.79
CA PHE A 127 -7.19 -5.64 12.75
C PHE A 127 -8.68 -5.52 12.42
N CYS A 128 -9.03 -5.23 11.17
CA CYS A 128 -10.42 -5.18 10.71
C CYS A 128 -11.15 -6.51 10.93
N LEU A 129 -10.49 -7.64 10.63
CA LEU A 129 -11.05 -8.97 10.87
C LEU A 129 -11.29 -9.23 12.34
N GLN A 130 -10.40 -8.84 13.23
CA GLN A 130 -10.58 -8.94 14.69
C GLN A 130 -11.78 -8.14 15.14
N VAL A 131 -11.90 -6.90 14.67
CA VAL A 131 -13.05 -6.02 15.00
C VAL A 131 -14.36 -6.65 14.50
N LEU A 132 -14.38 -7.17 13.27
CA LEU A 132 -15.55 -7.84 12.71
C LEU A 132 -15.94 -9.07 13.54
N ASN A 133 -14.98 -9.89 13.92
CA ASN A 133 -15.23 -11.08 14.75
C ASN A 133 -15.77 -10.72 16.14
N MET A 134 -15.20 -9.73 16.77
CA MET A 134 -15.68 -9.24 18.08
C MET A 134 -17.10 -8.70 17.97
N THR A 135 -17.40 -7.94 16.94
CA THR A 135 -18.73 -7.38 16.66
C THR A 135 -19.75 -8.48 16.44
N GLU A 136 -19.39 -9.49 15.64
CA GLU A 136 -20.22 -10.64 15.33
C GLU A 136 -20.51 -11.48 16.59
N ASN A 137 -19.51 -11.72 17.41
CA ASN A 137 -19.68 -12.40 18.70
C ASN A 137 -20.62 -11.64 19.63
N CYS A 138 -20.51 -10.33 19.68
CA CYS A 138 -21.39 -9.46 20.45
C CYS A 138 -22.84 -9.55 19.93
N GLN A 139 -23.04 -9.49 18.61
CA GLN A 139 -24.37 -9.67 18.00
C GLN A 139 -24.97 -11.03 18.30
N THR A 140 -24.18 -12.08 18.25
CA THR A 140 -24.63 -13.45 18.56
C THR A 140 -25.12 -13.55 19.98
N LYS A 141 -24.38 -12.97 20.94
CA LYS A 141 -24.78 -12.95 22.36
C LYS A 141 -26.07 -12.14 22.56
N MET A 142 -26.19 -11.00 21.92
CA MET A 142 -27.40 -10.17 21.98
C MET A 142 -28.61 -10.91 21.40
N ASN A 143 -28.44 -11.57 20.26
CA ASN A 143 -29.51 -12.33 19.62
C ASN A 143 -29.97 -13.50 20.50
N LYS A 144 -29.04 -14.19 21.18
CA LYS A 144 -29.38 -15.25 22.15
C LYS A 144 -30.15 -14.67 23.33
N THR A 145 -29.76 -13.54 23.85
CA THR A 145 -30.46 -12.85 24.96
C THR A 145 -31.87 -12.44 24.50
N ILE A 146 -32.00 -11.86 23.32
CA ILE A 146 -33.31 -11.51 22.74
C ILE A 146 -34.20 -12.74 22.61
N ALA A 147 -33.68 -13.83 22.06
CA ALA A 147 -34.42 -15.07 21.92
C ALA A 147 -34.87 -15.65 23.29
N SER A 148 -34.01 -15.60 24.27
CA SER A 148 -34.32 -16.02 25.63
C SER A 148 -35.44 -15.17 26.26
N LEU A 149 -35.37 -13.85 26.10
CA LEU A 149 -36.39 -12.92 26.59
C LEU A 149 -37.73 -13.10 25.89
N GLU A 150 -37.70 -13.32 24.56
CA GLU A 150 -38.91 -13.60 23.78
C GLU A 150 -39.55 -14.92 24.17
N THR A 151 -38.76 -15.96 24.42
CA THR A 151 -39.23 -17.29 24.89
C THR A 151 -39.86 -17.16 26.30
N TYR A 152 -39.19 -16.45 27.19
CA TYR A 152 -39.70 -16.18 28.53
C TYR A 152 -41.04 -15.43 28.47
N LYS A 153 -41.13 -14.41 27.65
CA LYS A 153 -42.36 -13.66 27.40
C LYS A 153 -43.47 -14.55 26.80
N GLY A 154 -43.14 -15.50 25.93
CA GLY A 154 -44.10 -16.42 25.34
C GLY A 154 -44.67 -17.47 26.30
N VAL A 155 -43.97 -17.78 27.38
CA VAL A 155 -44.38 -18.73 28.40
C VAL A 155 -45.39 -18.09 29.37
N ASN A 156 -45.35 -16.81 29.50
CA ASN A 156 -46.24 -16.03 30.36
C ASN A 156 -47.45 -15.49 29.58
#